data_3a8a54023b468831240dc3ec5f7e4ef4
#
_entry.id   3a8a54023b468831240dc3ec5f7e4ef4
#
_cell.length_a   1.000
_cell.length_b   1.000
_cell.length_c   1.000
_cell.angle_alpha   90.00
_cell.angle_beta   90.00
_cell.angle_gamma   90.00
#
_symmetry.space_group_name_H-M   'P 1'
#
loop_
_entity.id
_entity.type
_entity.pdbx_description
1 polymer ?
#
loop_
_entity_poly.entity_id
_entity_poly.type
_entity_poly.pdbx_seq_one_letter_code
_entity_poly.pdbx_strand_id
1 'polypeptide(L)'
;MVKEAVSLAVANGANFDQFKVNGKIPNVVVYYAGCGEATGGDDNTIWPHELDLPLSYGNMSGHIFSSYFVGNELYGTTEQYLPMGIGVLVHEFGHAMGLPDFYDPTYSYQGDSAFGYWSVMDGGAYVDYAYAPIGYNAYERSFMGWLDIKEVPESGLVTLANPNSAEGDMAVMFRNPKNTMEYFIFENRQPGTWYPEDSGSGVLLTRISYNPSAWMYNSVNTNQTKKRAMVVPADGALLSDDQGSEYTLFGNGVNYKTEYRYFDGGTENDRPVYGIMKQPDGSIVISFKDQNAKPEPIADGGVYEKITDVSQLNTDDVVVFANEAAGVATADAKKTLFTAVYTKFEDGKLYGNSMVQEFKLTKNTSDWYIRYNTTGHKYLCATSSGVGSTTKIDKNVFASINIEGGDATIQFTKTRYDNNNFAFSPTGLFFSTNTGMQGDFQIYRLIQGSNGISNAIVDEKPADNRMFNLAGQQVGDDYKGIVIQNGKKFMKK
;
A
#
# COMPACT_ATOMS: atom_id res chain seq x y z
N MET A 1 -38.41 8.07 -11.68
CA MET A 1 -37.22 8.14 -12.56
C MET A 1 -36.84 6.75 -13.09
N VAL A 2 -36.37 5.74 -12.28
CA VAL A 2 -35.86 4.46 -12.80
C VAL A 2 -36.83 3.72 -13.71
N LYS A 3 -38.13 3.59 -13.29
CA LYS A 3 -39.19 2.98 -14.13
C LYS A 3 -39.38 3.71 -15.46
N GLU A 4 -39.28 5.04 -15.45
CA GLU A 4 -39.41 5.86 -16.65
C GLU A 4 -38.19 5.67 -17.58
N ALA A 5 -37.00 5.67 -17.02
CA ALA A 5 -35.76 5.40 -17.77
C ALA A 5 -35.82 4.04 -18.47
N VAL A 6 -36.23 2.97 -17.74
CA VAL A 6 -36.41 1.63 -18.32
C VAL A 6 -37.47 1.65 -19.41
N SER A 7 -38.60 2.32 -19.19
CA SER A 7 -39.70 2.38 -20.17
C SER A 7 -39.24 3.08 -21.44
N LEU A 8 -38.52 4.19 -21.32
CA LEU A 8 -37.97 4.91 -22.46
C LEU A 8 -36.92 4.08 -23.19
N ALA A 9 -36.06 3.37 -22.48
CA ALA A 9 -35.06 2.50 -23.09
C ALA A 9 -35.70 1.40 -23.92
N VAL A 10 -36.74 0.72 -23.37
CA VAL A 10 -37.52 -0.31 -24.10
C VAL A 10 -38.22 0.29 -25.32
N ALA A 11 -38.85 1.46 -25.19
CA ALA A 11 -39.49 2.16 -26.29
C ALA A 11 -38.52 2.52 -27.43
N ASN A 12 -37.25 2.73 -27.08
CA ASN A 12 -36.14 2.98 -28.02
C ASN A 12 -35.35 1.71 -28.45
N GLY A 13 -35.91 0.53 -28.17
CA GLY A 13 -35.38 -0.73 -28.69
C GLY A 13 -34.35 -1.43 -27.83
N ALA A 14 -34.13 -1.00 -26.57
CA ALA A 14 -33.27 -1.74 -25.66
C ALA A 14 -33.82 -3.12 -25.36
N ASN A 15 -32.96 -4.15 -25.46
CA ASN A 15 -33.29 -5.51 -25.13
C ASN A 15 -32.63 -5.94 -23.83
N PHE A 16 -33.41 -6.03 -22.76
CA PHE A 16 -32.92 -6.47 -21.44
C PHE A 16 -32.88 -7.98 -21.27
N ASP A 17 -33.47 -8.76 -22.18
CA ASP A 17 -33.58 -10.22 -22.04
C ASP A 17 -32.21 -10.91 -22.05
N GLN A 18 -31.25 -10.35 -22.75
CA GLN A 18 -29.85 -10.86 -22.80
C GLN A 18 -29.11 -10.80 -21.44
N PHE A 19 -29.59 -9.99 -20.51
CA PHE A 19 -29.00 -9.83 -19.18
C PHE A 19 -29.70 -10.62 -18.10
N LYS A 20 -30.71 -11.43 -18.45
CA LYS A 20 -31.47 -12.24 -17.47
C LYS A 20 -30.61 -13.36 -16.89
N VAL A 21 -30.61 -13.45 -15.57
CA VAL A 21 -30.08 -14.57 -14.79
C VAL A 21 -31.25 -15.13 -13.96
N ASN A 22 -31.56 -16.41 -14.14
CA ASN A 22 -32.72 -17.05 -13.49
C ASN A 22 -34.05 -16.27 -13.65
N GLY A 23 -34.26 -15.69 -14.84
CA GLY A 23 -35.50 -14.97 -15.19
C GLY A 23 -35.56 -13.52 -14.69
N LYS A 24 -34.54 -13.03 -14.00
CA LYS A 24 -34.47 -11.66 -13.52
C LYS A 24 -33.22 -10.97 -14.08
N ILE A 25 -33.28 -9.66 -14.21
CA ILE A 25 -32.12 -8.81 -14.50
C ILE A 25 -31.47 -8.43 -13.15
N PRO A 26 -30.21 -8.78 -12.88
CA PRO A 26 -29.60 -8.58 -11.57
C PRO A 26 -29.64 -7.13 -11.09
N ASN A 27 -29.24 -6.19 -11.95
CA ASN A 27 -29.18 -4.78 -11.62
C ASN A 27 -29.45 -3.92 -12.87
N VAL A 28 -29.97 -2.72 -12.70
CA VAL A 28 -30.02 -1.67 -13.73
C VAL A 28 -29.34 -0.40 -13.24
N VAL A 29 -28.42 0.11 -14.02
CA VAL A 29 -27.68 1.34 -13.74
C VAL A 29 -28.31 2.50 -14.50
N VAL A 30 -28.68 3.56 -13.77
CA VAL A 30 -29.26 4.79 -14.33
C VAL A 30 -28.42 5.98 -13.90
N TYR A 31 -27.81 6.67 -14.87
CA TYR A 31 -27.17 7.96 -14.64
C TYR A 31 -28.10 9.09 -15.05
N TYR A 32 -28.22 10.09 -14.18
CA TYR A 32 -28.93 11.31 -14.50
C TYR A 32 -27.99 12.48 -14.69
N ALA A 33 -28.38 13.45 -15.49
CA ALA A 33 -27.59 14.63 -15.78
C ALA A 33 -27.52 15.56 -14.55
N GLY A 34 -26.34 16.12 -14.30
CA GLY A 34 -26.09 17.10 -13.24
C GLY A 34 -25.44 16.54 -11.99
N CYS A 35 -25.49 17.33 -10.92
CA CYS A 35 -24.86 17.01 -9.63
C CYS A 35 -25.81 16.22 -8.73
N GLY A 36 -25.25 15.37 -7.86
CA GLY A 36 -26.00 14.61 -6.87
C GLY A 36 -25.81 15.17 -5.47
N GLU A 37 -26.81 14.97 -4.59
CA GLU A 37 -26.83 15.47 -3.22
C GLU A 37 -25.58 14.99 -2.43
N ALA A 38 -25.26 13.70 -2.47
CA ALA A 38 -24.12 13.11 -1.75
C ALA A 38 -22.75 13.66 -2.19
N THR A 39 -22.67 14.29 -3.34
CA THR A 39 -21.42 14.73 -3.95
C THR A 39 -21.32 16.25 -4.14
N GLY A 40 -22.08 17.00 -3.35
CA GLY A 40 -22.05 18.46 -3.29
C GLY A 40 -23.17 19.17 -4.05
N GLY A 41 -24.15 18.43 -4.59
CA GLY A 41 -25.35 18.99 -5.19
C GLY A 41 -26.29 19.63 -4.15
N ASP A 42 -27.37 20.28 -4.64
CA ASP A 42 -28.43 20.87 -3.82
C ASP A 42 -29.26 19.79 -3.13
N ASP A 43 -29.80 20.08 -1.95
CA ASP A 43 -30.67 19.17 -1.13
C ASP A 43 -31.92 18.69 -1.88
N ASN A 44 -32.29 19.29 -3.00
CA ASN A 44 -33.36 18.84 -3.88
C ASN A 44 -32.89 17.92 -5.02
N THR A 45 -31.61 17.60 -5.09
CA THR A 45 -31.08 16.64 -6.06
C THR A 45 -31.19 15.23 -5.52
N ILE A 46 -31.02 14.22 -6.38
CA ILE A 46 -31.14 12.83 -5.97
C ILE A 46 -29.86 12.39 -5.30
N TRP A 47 -29.98 11.79 -4.11
CA TRP A 47 -28.87 11.07 -3.49
C TRP A 47 -28.55 9.81 -4.31
N PRO A 48 -27.33 9.64 -4.83
CA PRO A 48 -26.91 8.41 -5.49
C PRO A 48 -27.05 7.22 -4.52
N HIS A 49 -27.62 6.12 -4.99
CA HIS A 49 -27.85 4.95 -4.14
C HIS A 49 -28.14 3.68 -4.95
N GLU A 50 -27.91 2.55 -4.33
CA GLU A 50 -28.40 1.24 -4.74
C GLU A 50 -29.63 0.84 -3.91
N LEU A 51 -30.54 0.10 -4.50
CA LEU A 51 -31.68 -0.47 -3.77
C LEU A 51 -32.13 -1.80 -4.37
N ASP A 52 -32.25 -2.79 -3.50
CA ASP A 52 -32.92 -4.06 -3.79
C ASP A 52 -34.43 -3.87 -4.05
N LEU A 53 -34.93 -4.47 -5.11
CA LEU A 53 -36.30 -4.35 -5.53
C LEU A 53 -37.14 -5.55 -5.11
N PRO A 54 -38.13 -5.37 -4.21
CA PRO A 54 -39.17 -6.38 -4.03
C PRO A 54 -39.90 -6.68 -5.35
N LEU A 55 -40.37 -7.91 -5.55
CA LEU A 55 -41.04 -8.34 -6.79
C LEU A 55 -42.14 -7.41 -7.24
N SER A 56 -42.87 -6.79 -6.28
CA SER A 56 -43.95 -5.83 -6.55
C SER A 56 -43.48 -4.54 -7.25
N TYR A 57 -42.21 -4.15 -7.06
CA TYR A 57 -41.64 -2.94 -7.67
C TYR A 57 -40.66 -3.26 -8.77
N GLY A 58 -40.08 -4.48 -8.78
CA GLY A 58 -39.08 -4.92 -9.74
C GLY A 58 -39.60 -5.12 -11.16
N ASN A 59 -40.92 -5.24 -11.36
CA ASN A 59 -41.48 -5.35 -12.71
C ASN A 59 -41.58 -3.98 -13.39
N MET A 60 -40.73 -3.77 -14.38
CA MET A 60 -40.67 -2.53 -15.17
C MET A 60 -40.71 -2.92 -16.65
N SER A 61 -41.72 -2.42 -17.38
CA SER A 61 -41.92 -2.66 -18.84
C SER A 61 -41.82 -4.14 -19.25
N GLY A 62 -42.38 -5.07 -18.41
CA GLY A 62 -42.37 -6.50 -18.69
C GLY A 62 -41.07 -7.24 -18.33
N HIS A 63 -40.10 -6.56 -17.75
CA HIS A 63 -38.86 -7.16 -17.24
C HIS A 63 -38.78 -7.09 -15.72
N ILE A 64 -38.24 -8.12 -15.08
CA ILE A 64 -38.06 -8.18 -13.62
C ILE A 64 -36.62 -7.83 -13.29
N PHE A 65 -36.41 -6.75 -12.54
CA PHE A 65 -35.11 -6.30 -12.03
C PHE A 65 -34.98 -6.69 -10.55
N SER A 66 -33.81 -7.13 -10.13
CA SER A 66 -33.53 -7.46 -8.72
C SER A 66 -33.13 -6.23 -7.91
N SER A 67 -32.37 -5.33 -8.51
CA SER A 67 -31.94 -4.07 -7.89
C SER A 67 -31.75 -2.98 -8.94
N TYR A 68 -31.48 -1.76 -8.47
CA TYR A 68 -31.05 -0.67 -9.33
C TYR A 68 -29.99 0.17 -8.63
N PHE A 69 -29.10 0.76 -9.40
CA PHE A 69 -28.28 1.89 -9.02
C PHE A 69 -28.75 3.16 -9.73
N VAL A 70 -28.79 4.26 -8.99
CA VAL A 70 -28.98 5.58 -9.58
C VAL A 70 -27.81 6.48 -9.20
N GLY A 71 -27.15 7.09 -10.17
CA GLY A 71 -26.00 7.97 -9.99
C GLY A 71 -26.12 9.26 -10.79
N ASN A 72 -25.27 10.21 -10.46
CA ASN A 72 -25.17 11.52 -11.08
C ASN A 72 -23.98 11.61 -12.04
N GLU A 73 -24.09 12.50 -13.00
CA GLU A 73 -23.04 12.75 -14.00
C GLU A 73 -21.88 13.59 -13.47
N LEU A 74 -22.16 14.53 -12.55
CA LEU A 74 -21.22 15.55 -12.10
C LEU A 74 -21.02 15.52 -10.59
N TYR A 75 -19.76 15.60 -10.16
CA TYR A 75 -19.36 15.80 -8.77
C TYR A 75 -19.23 17.29 -8.47
N GLY A 76 -19.81 17.79 -7.40
CA GLY A 76 -19.74 19.18 -6.98
C GLY A 76 -21.07 19.93 -7.10
N THR A 77 -20.99 21.25 -7.17
CA THR A 77 -22.17 22.14 -7.25
C THR A 77 -22.47 22.53 -8.70
N THR A 78 -23.63 23.15 -8.94
CA THR A 78 -23.98 23.68 -10.26
C THR A 78 -23.05 24.80 -10.75
N GLU A 79 -22.30 25.43 -9.84
CA GLU A 79 -21.35 26.51 -10.16
C GLU A 79 -19.92 25.99 -10.34
N GLN A 80 -19.56 24.93 -9.62
CA GLN A 80 -18.24 24.32 -9.67
C GLN A 80 -18.35 22.81 -9.62
N TYR A 81 -18.09 22.14 -10.72
CA TYR A 81 -18.25 20.70 -10.89
C TYR A 81 -17.13 20.06 -11.70
N LEU A 82 -16.97 18.77 -11.49
CA LEU A 82 -16.09 17.87 -12.25
C LEU A 82 -16.93 16.72 -12.79
N PRO A 83 -16.51 16.06 -13.88
CA PRO A 83 -17.13 14.80 -14.28
C PRO A 83 -17.06 13.78 -13.13
N MET A 84 -18.18 13.11 -12.86
CA MET A 84 -18.22 12.02 -11.89
C MET A 84 -17.39 10.86 -12.39
N GLY A 85 -16.52 10.30 -11.52
CA GLY A 85 -15.80 9.06 -11.81
C GLY A 85 -16.62 7.82 -11.48
N ILE A 86 -15.95 6.71 -11.24
CA ILE A 86 -16.60 5.41 -10.97
C ILE A 86 -16.75 5.11 -9.47
N GLY A 87 -16.26 6.00 -8.58
CA GLY A 87 -16.17 5.71 -7.15
C GLY A 87 -17.51 5.36 -6.52
N VAL A 88 -18.53 6.20 -6.71
CA VAL A 88 -19.87 5.93 -6.21
C VAL A 88 -20.48 4.70 -6.87
N LEU A 89 -20.27 4.51 -8.18
CA LEU A 89 -20.77 3.30 -8.86
C LEU A 89 -20.20 2.02 -8.23
N VAL A 90 -18.90 1.96 -7.98
CA VAL A 90 -18.29 0.74 -7.40
C VAL A 90 -18.68 0.54 -5.95
N HIS A 91 -18.91 1.61 -5.18
CA HIS A 91 -19.47 1.53 -3.83
C HIS A 91 -20.88 0.90 -3.85
N GLU A 92 -21.78 1.46 -4.63
CA GLU A 92 -23.16 0.98 -4.76
C GLU A 92 -23.24 -0.42 -5.37
N PHE A 93 -22.30 -0.74 -6.29
CA PHE A 93 -22.17 -2.11 -6.79
C PHE A 93 -21.75 -3.09 -5.69
N GLY A 94 -20.94 -2.65 -4.72
CA GLY A 94 -20.62 -3.42 -3.51
C GLY A 94 -21.90 -3.80 -2.74
N HIS A 95 -22.86 -2.87 -2.60
CA HIS A 95 -24.17 -3.16 -2.00
C HIS A 95 -24.95 -4.20 -2.81
N ALA A 96 -24.99 -4.04 -4.13
CA ALA A 96 -25.65 -5.04 -5.01
C ALA A 96 -25.02 -6.44 -4.90
N MET A 97 -23.74 -6.53 -4.47
CA MET A 97 -23.04 -7.79 -4.18
C MET A 97 -23.19 -8.25 -2.72
N GLY A 98 -23.92 -7.50 -1.88
CA GLY A 98 -24.23 -7.83 -0.49
C GLY A 98 -23.29 -7.26 0.56
N LEU A 99 -22.35 -6.40 0.20
CA LEU A 99 -21.50 -5.69 1.16
C LEU A 99 -22.29 -4.56 1.85
N PRO A 100 -22.13 -4.37 3.17
CA PRO A 100 -22.66 -3.21 3.90
C PRO A 100 -21.71 -2.03 3.82
N ASP A 101 -22.16 -0.85 4.27
CA ASP A 101 -21.27 0.25 4.61
C ASP A 101 -20.35 -0.13 5.77
N PHE A 102 -19.07 0.27 5.68
CA PHE A 102 -18.12 0.14 6.78
C PHE A 102 -17.92 1.43 7.55
N TYR A 103 -18.42 2.57 7.07
CA TYR A 103 -18.65 3.76 7.90
C TYR A 103 -19.94 3.61 8.72
N ASP A 104 -20.23 4.57 9.59
CA ASP A 104 -21.51 4.62 10.32
C ASP A 104 -22.60 5.32 9.48
N PRO A 105 -23.54 4.58 8.87
CA PRO A 105 -24.56 5.17 8.00
C PRO A 105 -25.59 6.03 8.76
N THR A 106 -25.55 6.04 10.08
CA THR A 106 -26.42 6.91 10.89
C THR A 106 -25.86 8.32 11.06
N TYR A 107 -24.57 8.52 10.68
CA TYR A 107 -23.83 9.77 10.88
C TYR A 107 -23.93 10.31 12.32
N SER A 108 -24.15 9.41 13.29
CA SER A 108 -24.36 9.77 14.69
C SER A 108 -23.06 10.19 15.41
N TYR A 109 -21.93 9.88 14.79
CA TYR A 109 -20.62 10.18 15.32
C TYR A 109 -19.67 10.71 14.21
N GLN A 110 -18.98 11.78 14.55
CA GLN A 110 -17.88 12.32 13.73
C GLN A 110 -16.56 12.03 14.46
N GLY A 111 -15.91 10.96 14.10
CA GLY A 111 -14.69 10.51 14.75
C GLY A 111 -13.81 9.71 13.80
N ASP A 112 -13.13 8.69 14.32
CA ASP A 112 -12.28 7.84 13.50
C ASP A 112 -13.10 6.91 12.61
N SER A 113 -12.75 6.86 11.36
CA SER A 113 -13.29 5.90 10.38
C SER A 113 -12.93 4.48 10.76
N ALA A 114 -13.70 3.51 10.30
CA ALA A 114 -13.38 2.11 10.52
C ALA A 114 -12.33 1.59 9.51
N PHE A 115 -12.53 1.95 8.25
CA PHE A 115 -11.62 1.65 7.15
C PHE A 115 -11.10 2.92 6.48
N GLY A 116 -11.91 3.99 6.44
CA GLY A 116 -11.58 5.23 5.74
C GLY A 116 -11.15 4.97 4.31
N TYR A 117 -10.04 5.56 3.92
CA TYR A 117 -9.40 5.35 2.62
C TYR A 117 -9.24 3.87 2.21
N TRP A 118 -9.11 2.91 3.15
CA TRP A 118 -8.72 1.52 2.87
C TRP A 118 -9.86 0.60 2.43
N SER A 119 -11.04 1.13 2.22
CA SER A 119 -12.23 0.38 1.77
C SER A 119 -13.06 1.18 0.77
N VAL A 120 -13.52 0.52 -0.28
CA VAL A 120 -14.52 1.07 -1.21
C VAL A 120 -15.88 1.25 -0.51
N MET A 121 -16.17 0.41 0.49
CA MET A 121 -17.41 0.52 1.30
C MET A 121 -17.27 1.52 2.45
N ASP A 122 -16.22 2.38 2.43
CA ASP A 122 -15.98 3.51 3.31
C ASP A 122 -15.40 4.68 2.46
N GLY A 123 -14.52 5.51 2.97
CA GLY A 123 -13.96 6.68 2.30
C GLY A 123 -13.19 6.40 1.00
N GLY A 124 -12.69 5.18 0.80
CA GLY A 124 -11.94 4.80 -0.40
C GLY A 124 -12.67 4.93 -1.74
N ALA A 125 -14.02 4.99 -1.70
CA ALA A 125 -14.84 5.28 -2.87
C ALA A 125 -14.69 6.74 -3.35
N TYR A 126 -14.37 7.66 -2.43
CA TYR A 126 -14.33 9.10 -2.70
C TYR A 126 -12.93 9.65 -2.99
N VAL A 127 -11.93 8.78 -3.10
CA VAL A 127 -10.56 9.18 -3.46
C VAL A 127 -10.56 9.90 -4.80
N ASP A 128 -9.80 11.00 -4.86
CA ASP A 128 -9.76 11.90 -6.02
C ASP A 128 -11.17 12.38 -6.45
N TYR A 129 -11.98 12.81 -5.48
CA TYR A 129 -13.37 13.25 -5.70
C TYR A 129 -14.24 12.17 -6.37
N ALA A 130 -14.09 10.92 -5.95
CA ALA A 130 -14.72 9.73 -6.52
C ALA A 130 -14.35 9.44 -7.99
N TYR A 131 -13.35 10.12 -8.54
CA TYR A 131 -12.90 9.92 -9.91
C TYR A 131 -12.09 8.62 -10.05
N ALA A 132 -11.18 8.38 -9.12
CA ALA A 132 -10.30 7.22 -9.11
C ALA A 132 -10.34 6.52 -7.74
N PRO A 133 -11.41 5.74 -7.43
CA PRO A 133 -11.52 5.02 -6.17
C PRO A 133 -10.39 4.01 -6.02
N ILE A 134 -10.10 3.62 -4.78
CA ILE A 134 -9.21 2.47 -4.56
C ILE A 134 -9.88 1.16 -5.00
N GLY A 135 -9.07 0.10 -5.19
CA GLY A 135 -9.59 -1.25 -5.41
C GLY A 135 -10.20 -1.84 -4.14
N TYR A 136 -11.20 -2.70 -4.29
CA TYR A 136 -11.75 -3.48 -3.17
C TYR A 136 -10.64 -4.22 -2.41
N ASN A 137 -10.68 -4.17 -1.08
CA ASN A 137 -9.72 -4.86 -0.23
C ASN A 137 -9.93 -6.39 -0.23
N ALA A 138 -9.00 -7.13 0.39
CA ALA A 138 -9.04 -8.58 0.39
C ALA A 138 -10.33 -9.14 1.01
N TYR A 139 -10.84 -8.50 2.08
CA TYR A 139 -12.11 -8.91 2.68
C TYR A 139 -13.28 -8.73 1.71
N GLU A 140 -13.43 -7.55 1.12
CA GLU A 140 -14.49 -7.23 0.17
C GLU A 140 -14.49 -8.19 -1.01
N ARG A 141 -13.31 -8.43 -1.61
CA ARG A 141 -13.16 -9.40 -2.71
C ARG A 141 -13.49 -10.83 -2.29
N SER A 142 -13.09 -11.23 -1.08
CA SER A 142 -13.40 -12.56 -0.57
C SER A 142 -14.88 -12.73 -0.29
N PHE A 143 -15.54 -11.71 0.27
CA PHE A 143 -16.97 -11.71 0.49
C PHE A 143 -17.77 -11.88 -0.81
N MET A 144 -17.33 -11.21 -1.88
CA MET A 144 -17.93 -11.32 -3.21
C MET A 144 -17.57 -12.62 -3.96
N GLY A 145 -16.71 -13.48 -3.37
CA GLY A 145 -16.26 -14.73 -3.99
C GLY A 145 -15.20 -14.58 -5.08
N TRP A 146 -14.51 -13.44 -5.12
CA TRP A 146 -13.47 -13.15 -6.10
C TRP A 146 -12.06 -13.47 -5.60
N LEU A 147 -11.89 -13.69 -4.30
CA LEU A 147 -10.61 -14.02 -3.67
C LEU A 147 -10.83 -15.12 -2.62
N ASP A 148 -10.03 -16.18 -2.70
CA ASP A 148 -9.93 -17.18 -1.65
C ASP A 148 -8.76 -16.81 -0.72
N ILE A 149 -9.09 -16.48 0.55
CA ILE A 149 -8.07 -16.12 1.55
C ILE A 149 -7.73 -17.35 2.37
N LYS A 150 -6.50 -17.81 2.26
CA LYS A 150 -6.01 -19.00 2.96
C LYS A 150 -5.72 -18.72 4.44
N GLU A 151 -5.90 -19.75 5.25
CA GLU A 151 -5.47 -19.71 6.66
C GLU A 151 -3.94 -19.72 6.75
N VAL A 152 -3.41 -18.94 7.69
CA VAL A 152 -1.96 -18.97 7.98
C VAL A 152 -1.54 -20.34 8.53
N PRO A 153 -0.32 -20.80 8.25
CA PRO A 153 0.22 -22.02 8.87
C PRO A 153 0.35 -21.86 10.40
N GLU A 154 0.55 -22.97 11.09
CA GLU A 154 0.76 -22.98 12.55
C GLU A 154 1.93 -22.10 12.96
N SER A 155 3.03 -22.17 12.23
CA SER A 155 4.21 -21.32 12.39
C SER A 155 5.04 -21.28 11.09
N GLY A 156 5.98 -20.33 10.99
CA GLY A 156 6.92 -20.21 9.90
C GLY A 156 6.62 -19.02 8.97
N LEU A 157 7.19 -19.08 7.79
CA LEU A 157 7.10 -17.98 6.81
C LEU A 157 5.86 -18.11 5.93
N VAL A 158 5.25 -16.96 5.68
CA VAL A 158 4.21 -16.78 4.67
C VAL A 158 4.65 -15.67 3.74
N THR A 159 4.60 -15.90 2.45
CA THR A 159 4.83 -14.88 1.44
C THR A 159 3.49 -14.40 0.87
N LEU A 160 3.22 -13.11 1.06
CA LEU A 160 2.11 -12.44 0.40
C LEU A 160 2.60 -11.94 -0.96
N ALA A 161 2.03 -12.45 -2.03
CA ALA A 161 2.37 -12.06 -3.40
C ALA A 161 2.08 -10.57 -3.65
N ASN A 162 2.80 -9.97 -4.59
CA ASN A 162 2.48 -8.64 -5.08
C ASN A 162 1.09 -8.64 -5.73
N PRO A 163 0.15 -7.78 -5.29
CA PRO A 163 -1.22 -7.76 -5.84
C PRO A 163 -1.28 -7.37 -7.33
N ASN A 164 -0.20 -6.80 -7.87
CA ASN A 164 -0.08 -6.52 -9.30
C ASN A 164 0.45 -7.72 -10.11
N SER A 165 0.79 -8.84 -9.44
CA SER A 165 1.18 -10.07 -10.11
C SER A 165 -0.05 -10.93 -10.42
N ALA A 166 0.07 -11.80 -11.43
CA ALA A 166 -1.01 -12.72 -11.79
C ALA A 166 -1.06 -13.99 -10.93
N GLU A 167 -0.06 -14.21 -10.06
CA GLU A 167 0.13 -15.45 -9.33
C GLU A 167 0.42 -15.19 -7.84
N GLY A 168 0.03 -16.16 -7.02
CA GLY A 168 0.29 -16.18 -5.57
C GLY A 168 -0.84 -15.60 -4.73
N ASP A 169 -0.77 -15.87 -3.44
CA ASP A 169 -1.74 -15.42 -2.45
C ASP A 169 -1.36 -14.02 -1.95
N MET A 170 -2.16 -13.00 -2.24
CA MET A 170 -1.91 -11.63 -1.78
C MET A 170 -2.41 -11.36 -0.37
N ALA A 171 -3.15 -12.25 0.21
CA ALA A 171 -3.70 -12.15 1.55
C ALA A 171 -3.79 -13.51 2.24
N VAL A 172 -3.66 -13.50 3.55
CA VAL A 172 -3.88 -14.66 4.43
C VAL A 172 -4.65 -14.23 5.67
N MET A 173 -5.27 -15.18 6.36
CA MET A 173 -6.02 -14.89 7.57
C MET A 173 -5.76 -15.90 8.68
N PHE A 174 -6.12 -15.55 9.90
CA PHE A 174 -6.38 -16.52 10.98
C PHE A 174 -7.70 -16.19 11.68
N ARG A 175 -8.36 -17.24 12.15
CA ARG A 175 -9.66 -17.14 12.81
C ARG A 175 -9.50 -17.17 14.32
N ASN A 176 -10.44 -16.49 15.00
CA ASN A 176 -10.61 -16.67 16.42
C ASN A 176 -11.06 -18.12 16.71
N PRO A 177 -10.29 -18.93 17.46
CA PRO A 177 -10.64 -20.34 17.69
C PRO A 177 -11.94 -20.51 18.49
N LYS A 178 -12.38 -19.49 19.23
CA LYS A 178 -13.63 -19.48 20.00
C LYS A 178 -14.84 -18.99 19.19
N ASN A 179 -14.58 -18.26 18.10
CA ASN A 179 -15.61 -17.70 17.23
C ASN A 179 -15.08 -17.60 15.80
N THR A 180 -15.28 -18.62 15.00
CA THR A 180 -14.76 -18.70 13.62
C THR A 180 -15.33 -17.65 12.66
N MET A 181 -16.39 -16.92 13.08
CA MET A 181 -16.91 -15.77 12.36
C MET A 181 -16.08 -14.49 12.59
N GLU A 182 -15.07 -14.56 13.45
CA GLU A 182 -14.13 -13.48 13.70
C GLU A 182 -12.72 -13.87 13.25
N TYR A 183 -12.07 -12.98 12.51
CA TYR A 183 -10.76 -13.25 11.94
C TYR A 183 -9.99 -11.97 11.63
N PHE A 184 -8.67 -12.13 11.52
CA PHE A 184 -7.73 -11.10 11.10
C PHE A 184 -7.19 -11.46 9.72
N ILE A 185 -7.14 -10.46 8.82
CA ILE A 185 -6.61 -10.60 7.45
C ILE A 185 -5.38 -9.74 7.32
N PHE A 186 -4.30 -10.34 6.82
CA PHE A 186 -3.08 -9.69 6.40
C PHE A 186 -3.09 -9.59 4.87
N GLU A 187 -3.13 -8.40 4.33
CA GLU A 187 -3.19 -8.13 2.90
C GLU A 187 -1.97 -7.33 2.44
N ASN A 188 -1.27 -7.80 1.41
CA ASN A 188 -0.22 -7.03 0.76
C ASN A 188 -0.83 -5.89 -0.06
N ARG A 189 -0.43 -4.66 0.24
CA ARG A 189 -0.79 -3.45 -0.51
C ARG A 189 0.44 -2.90 -1.20
N GLN A 190 0.30 -2.67 -2.51
CA GLN A 190 1.35 -2.12 -3.38
C GLN A 190 0.75 -1.04 -4.28
N PRO A 191 1.49 0.06 -4.57
CA PRO A 191 1.09 1.02 -5.58
C PRO A 191 0.81 0.35 -6.92
N GLY A 192 -0.20 0.84 -7.64
CA GLY A 192 -0.60 0.28 -8.92
C GLY A 192 -1.85 0.95 -9.48
N THR A 193 -2.53 0.32 -10.43
CA THR A 193 -3.67 0.90 -11.15
C THR A 193 -4.77 1.41 -10.22
N TRP A 194 -5.05 0.68 -9.13
CA TRP A 194 -6.12 0.98 -8.16
C TRP A 194 -5.57 1.38 -6.79
N TYR A 195 -4.31 1.81 -6.74
CA TYR A 195 -3.64 2.16 -5.51
C TYR A 195 -2.62 3.25 -5.78
N PRO A 196 -2.88 4.51 -5.39
CA PRO A 196 -1.96 5.63 -5.61
C PRO A 196 -0.57 5.39 -5.00
N GLU A 197 0.46 5.94 -5.65
CA GLU A 197 1.85 5.79 -5.20
C GLU A 197 2.10 6.38 -3.81
N ASP A 198 1.40 7.44 -3.44
CA ASP A 198 1.52 8.12 -2.15
C ASP A 198 0.91 7.32 -0.99
N SER A 199 0.10 6.30 -1.26
CA SER A 199 -0.41 5.37 -0.24
C SER A 199 0.67 4.44 0.32
N GLY A 200 1.81 4.33 -0.36
CA GLY A 200 2.93 3.46 0.02
C GLY A 200 2.65 1.98 -0.16
N SER A 201 3.59 1.15 0.30
CA SER A 201 3.50 -0.31 0.27
C SER A 201 3.62 -0.91 1.67
N GLY A 202 2.98 -2.06 1.91
CA GLY A 202 3.03 -2.74 3.20
C GLY A 202 1.86 -3.70 3.43
N VAL A 203 1.72 -4.19 4.64
CA VAL A 203 0.62 -5.08 5.03
C VAL A 203 -0.49 -4.29 5.68
N LEU A 204 -1.67 -4.32 5.07
CA LEU A 204 -2.91 -3.88 5.69
C LEU A 204 -3.44 -5.01 6.58
N LEU A 205 -3.60 -4.73 7.87
CA LEU A 205 -4.21 -5.66 8.82
C LEU A 205 -5.65 -5.24 9.08
N THR A 206 -6.60 -6.14 8.81
CA THR A 206 -8.02 -5.91 9.09
C THR A 206 -8.56 -6.92 10.09
N ARG A 207 -9.51 -6.49 10.92
CA ARG A 207 -10.28 -7.37 11.80
C ARG A 207 -11.74 -7.38 11.35
N ILE A 208 -12.28 -8.57 11.19
CA ILE A 208 -13.70 -8.81 10.86
C ILE A 208 -14.33 -9.64 11.96
N SER A 209 -15.46 -9.19 12.51
CA SER A 209 -16.34 -9.95 13.39
C SER A 209 -17.70 -10.05 12.70
N TYR A 210 -17.79 -10.97 11.75
CA TYR A 210 -18.95 -11.13 10.87
C TYR A 210 -20.21 -11.49 11.68
N ASN A 211 -21.29 -10.79 11.38
CA ASN A 211 -22.62 -11.09 11.93
C ASN A 211 -23.65 -10.93 10.81
N PRO A 212 -24.34 -11.99 10.38
CA PRO A 212 -25.27 -11.93 9.24
C PRO A 212 -26.33 -10.82 9.36
N SER A 213 -26.89 -10.62 10.56
CA SER A 213 -27.89 -9.57 10.77
C SER A 213 -27.29 -8.18 10.65
N ALA A 214 -26.10 -7.93 11.20
CA ALA A 214 -25.46 -6.63 11.10
C ALA A 214 -25.11 -6.29 9.64
N TRP A 215 -24.69 -7.28 8.85
CA TRP A 215 -24.44 -7.11 7.42
C TRP A 215 -25.73 -6.85 6.65
N MET A 216 -26.76 -7.67 6.88
CA MET A 216 -28.07 -7.54 6.20
C MET A 216 -28.76 -6.19 6.47
N TYR A 217 -28.63 -5.67 7.69
CA TYR A 217 -29.30 -4.43 8.10
C TYR A 217 -28.37 -3.20 8.08
N ASN A 218 -27.27 -3.30 7.40
CA ASN A 218 -26.28 -2.20 7.25
C ASN A 218 -25.89 -1.53 8.59
N SER A 219 -25.66 -2.35 9.62
CA SER A 219 -25.38 -1.88 11.00
C SER A 219 -24.05 -2.37 11.56
N VAL A 220 -23.08 -2.60 10.68
CA VAL A 220 -21.77 -3.22 11.01
C VAL A 220 -20.99 -2.38 12.00
N ASN A 221 -20.92 -1.07 11.79
CA ASN A 221 -20.10 -0.15 12.57
C ASN A 221 -20.90 1.01 13.18
N THR A 222 -22.23 0.87 13.36
CA THR A 222 -23.07 1.86 14.04
C THR A 222 -22.72 2.06 15.51
N ASN A 223 -22.03 1.09 16.13
CA ASN A 223 -21.44 1.26 17.46
C ASN A 223 -19.96 1.65 17.34
N GLN A 224 -19.67 2.94 17.43
CA GLN A 224 -18.34 3.51 17.25
C GLN A 224 -17.29 3.04 18.26
N THR A 225 -17.70 2.64 19.45
CA THR A 225 -16.80 2.10 20.47
C THR A 225 -16.55 0.60 20.31
N LYS A 226 -17.33 -0.07 19.45
CA LYS A 226 -17.27 -1.52 19.26
C LYS A 226 -17.53 -1.89 17.79
N LYS A 227 -16.61 -1.51 16.93
CA LYS A 227 -16.65 -1.76 15.48
C LYS A 227 -16.49 -3.26 15.17
N ARG A 228 -17.35 -3.80 14.26
CA ARG A 228 -17.29 -5.22 13.84
C ARG A 228 -16.28 -5.45 12.74
N ALA A 229 -16.08 -4.48 11.88
CA ALA A 229 -15.12 -4.54 10.79
C ALA A 229 -14.26 -3.27 10.83
N MET A 230 -12.93 -3.43 10.81
CA MET A 230 -12.04 -2.27 10.89
C MET A 230 -10.61 -2.61 10.45
N VAL A 231 -9.89 -1.61 10.03
CA VAL A 231 -8.42 -1.67 9.92
C VAL A 231 -7.80 -1.62 11.32
N VAL A 232 -6.71 -2.35 11.51
CA VAL A 232 -5.83 -2.26 12.68
C VAL A 232 -4.57 -1.54 12.25
N PRO A 233 -4.48 -0.20 12.41
CA PRO A 233 -3.34 0.58 11.94
C PRO A 233 -2.05 0.18 12.65
N ALA A 234 -0.95 0.12 11.91
CA ALA A 234 0.36 -0.21 12.46
C ALA A 234 0.86 0.86 13.44
N ASP A 235 0.61 2.12 13.15
CA ASP A 235 0.98 3.27 13.97
C ASP A 235 -0.06 3.63 15.05
N GLY A 236 -1.21 2.97 15.04
CA GLY A 236 -2.32 3.23 15.97
C GLY A 236 -3.02 4.59 15.74
N ALA A 237 -2.77 5.25 14.61
CA ALA A 237 -3.39 6.52 14.29
C ALA A 237 -4.85 6.36 13.85
N LEU A 238 -5.62 7.46 13.94
CA LEU A 238 -6.95 7.53 13.37
C LEU A 238 -6.88 7.52 11.85
N LEU A 239 -7.86 6.89 11.21
CA LEU A 239 -7.92 6.78 9.75
C LEU A 239 -8.58 8.03 9.14
N SER A 240 -8.07 8.45 8.00
CA SER A 240 -8.67 9.48 7.14
C SER A 240 -9.56 8.82 6.08
N ASP A 241 -10.59 9.53 5.64
CA ASP A 241 -11.52 9.06 4.62
C ASP A 241 -10.96 9.24 3.20
N ASP A 242 -10.12 10.24 3.00
CA ASP A 242 -9.67 10.72 1.68
C ASP A 242 -8.17 10.52 1.40
N GLN A 243 -7.39 10.10 2.39
CA GLN A 243 -5.95 9.92 2.27
C GLN A 243 -5.45 8.65 2.94
N GLY A 244 -4.74 7.83 2.19
CA GLY A 244 -3.99 6.72 2.73
C GLY A 244 -2.71 7.20 3.41
N SER A 245 -2.29 6.51 4.45
CA SER A 245 -1.00 6.72 5.10
C SER A 245 -0.17 5.44 5.02
N GLU A 246 1.05 5.53 4.50
CA GLU A 246 1.95 4.38 4.51
C GLU A 246 2.24 3.85 5.93
N TYR A 247 2.08 4.68 6.96
CA TYR A 247 2.27 4.28 8.35
C TYR A 247 1.10 3.49 8.95
N THR A 248 -0.06 3.50 8.30
CA THR A 248 -1.16 2.56 8.60
C THR A 248 -0.76 1.12 8.28
N LEU A 249 0.11 0.95 7.28
CA LEU A 249 0.59 -0.36 6.83
C LEU A 249 1.78 -0.84 7.66
N PHE A 250 1.74 -2.11 8.06
CA PHE A 250 2.92 -2.77 8.64
C PHE A 250 4.03 -2.92 7.60
N GLY A 251 5.28 -2.91 8.01
CA GLY A 251 6.44 -2.91 7.12
C GLY A 251 7.05 -1.53 6.91
N ASN A 252 6.52 -0.47 7.56
CA ASN A 252 6.99 0.91 7.47
C ASN A 252 7.47 1.46 8.83
N GLY A 253 8.17 0.63 9.59
CA GLY A 253 8.70 0.95 10.93
C GLY A 253 8.05 0.15 12.04
N VAL A 254 6.87 -0.42 11.81
CA VAL A 254 6.26 -1.43 12.67
C VAL A 254 6.20 -2.73 11.88
N ASN A 255 7.10 -3.66 12.22
CA ASN A 255 7.31 -4.91 11.48
C ASN A 255 6.91 -6.14 12.29
N TYR A 256 6.19 -5.96 13.39
CA TYR A 256 5.74 -7.03 14.26
C TYR A 256 4.31 -6.77 14.77
N LYS A 257 3.64 -7.85 15.18
CA LYS A 257 2.34 -7.80 15.85
C LYS A 257 2.21 -8.99 16.76
N THR A 258 2.14 -8.78 18.07
CA THR A 258 2.17 -9.85 19.08
C THR A 258 0.87 -10.01 19.85
N GLU A 259 -0.01 -9.03 19.78
CA GLU A 259 -1.32 -9.05 20.43
C GLU A 259 -2.41 -8.60 19.45
N TYR A 260 -3.51 -9.34 19.43
CA TYR A 260 -4.69 -9.03 18.63
C TYR A 260 -5.90 -8.92 19.55
N ARG A 261 -6.68 -7.87 19.39
CA ARG A 261 -7.87 -7.64 20.20
C ARG A 261 -9.12 -8.06 19.45
N TYR A 262 -9.86 -9.00 20.04
CA TYR A 262 -11.13 -9.44 19.52
C TYR A 262 -12.27 -8.46 19.76
N PHE A 263 -13.38 -8.67 19.07
CA PHE A 263 -14.58 -7.84 19.16
C PHE A 263 -15.20 -7.87 20.58
N ASP A 264 -15.14 -8.97 21.31
CA ASP A 264 -15.61 -9.08 22.70
C ASP A 264 -14.68 -8.44 23.74
N GLY A 265 -13.51 -7.97 23.31
CA GLY A 265 -12.46 -7.38 24.17
C GLY A 265 -11.42 -8.39 24.63
N GLY A 266 -11.59 -9.67 24.32
CA GLY A 266 -10.54 -10.68 24.53
C GLY A 266 -9.32 -10.43 23.67
N THR A 267 -8.18 -11.04 24.04
CA THR A 267 -6.93 -10.92 23.29
C THR A 267 -6.45 -12.28 22.78
N GLU A 268 -5.77 -12.24 21.63
CA GLU A 268 -5.07 -13.36 21.03
C GLU A 268 -3.56 -13.08 21.04
N ASN A 269 -2.78 -13.93 21.67
CA ASN A 269 -1.33 -13.81 21.76
C ASN A 269 -0.61 -15.07 21.23
N ASP A 270 -1.36 -16.09 20.79
CA ASP A 270 -0.81 -17.36 20.34
C ASP A 270 -0.34 -17.33 18.88
N ARG A 271 -0.57 -16.21 18.18
CA ARG A 271 -0.21 -16.02 16.78
C ARG A 271 0.67 -14.78 16.54
N PRO A 272 1.76 -14.62 17.31
CA PRO A 272 2.62 -13.46 17.14
C PRO A 272 3.26 -13.46 15.75
N VAL A 273 3.34 -12.27 15.17
CA VAL A 273 4.14 -11.94 13.99
C VAL A 273 5.42 -11.27 14.47
N TYR A 274 6.56 -11.80 14.08
CA TYR A 274 7.88 -11.30 14.48
C TYR A 274 8.63 -10.59 13.37
N GLY A 275 8.21 -10.73 12.09
CA GLY A 275 8.80 -10.04 10.97
C GLY A 275 7.79 -9.82 9.86
N ILE A 276 7.70 -8.59 9.38
CA ILE A 276 6.95 -8.19 8.19
C ILE A 276 7.94 -7.45 7.30
N MET A 277 8.41 -8.09 6.23
CA MET A 277 9.51 -7.60 5.43
C MET A 277 9.15 -7.57 3.95
N LYS A 278 9.24 -6.39 3.37
CA LYS A 278 9.05 -6.16 1.92
C LYS A 278 10.22 -6.76 1.14
N GLN A 279 9.91 -7.25 -0.05
CA GLN A 279 10.88 -7.82 -0.99
C GLN A 279 10.97 -6.98 -2.27
N PRO A 280 12.07 -7.05 -3.02
CA PRO A 280 12.27 -6.28 -4.25
C PRO A 280 11.20 -6.48 -5.33
N ASP A 281 10.59 -7.65 -5.38
CA ASP A 281 9.52 -8.00 -6.32
C ASP A 281 8.12 -7.48 -5.90
N GLY A 282 8.07 -6.76 -4.77
CA GLY A 282 6.82 -6.26 -4.17
C GLY A 282 6.06 -7.30 -3.36
N SER A 283 6.57 -8.52 -3.23
CA SER A 283 6.04 -9.48 -2.25
C SER A 283 6.40 -9.05 -0.82
N ILE A 284 5.67 -9.57 0.16
CA ILE A 284 5.94 -9.32 1.58
C ILE A 284 6.01 -10.66 2.31
N VAL A 285 7.10 -10.88 3.02
CA VAL A 285 7.25 -12.07 3.85
C VAL A 285 6.87 -11.76 5.29
N ILE A 286 6.04 -12.61 5.87
CA ILE A 286 5.58 -12.52 7.25
C ILE A 286 6.06 -13.76 8.00
N SER A 287 6.69 -13.57 9.16
CA SER A 287 7.07 -14.66 10.07
C SER A 287 6.06 -14.81 11.19
N PHE A 288 5.30 -15.92 11.19
CA PHE A 288 4.36 -16.29 12.24
C PHE A 288 5.02 -17.23 13.26
N LYS A 289 4.94 -16.89 14.55
CA LYS A 289 5.44 -17.68 15.72
C LYS A 289 6.93 -18.02 15.73
N ASP A 290 7.66 -17.81 14.66
CA ASP A 290 9.08 -18.13 14.56
C ASP A 290 9.94 -16.86 14.39
N GLN A 291 10.60 -16.44 15.47
CA GLN A 291 11.49 -15.28 15.44
C GLN A 291 12.75 -15.48 14.58
N ASN A 292 13.12 -16.72 14.31
CA ASN A 292 14.35 -17.06 13.59
C ASN A 292 14.10 -17.36 12.11
N ALA A 293 12.85 -17.53 11.72
CA ALA A 293 12.53 -17.78 10.32
C ALA A 293 12.83 -16.54 9.46
N LYS A 294 13.68 -16.72 8.45
CA LYS A 294 14.09 -15.69 7.51
C LYS A 294 13.86 -16.21 6.09
N PRO A 295 13.39 -15.37 5.15
CA PRO A 295 13.28 -15.78 3.75
C PRO A 295 14.70 -15.94 3.15
N GLU A 296 14.79 -16.68 2.05
CA GLU A 296 15.97 -16.64 1.19
C GLU A 296 16.09 -15.23 0.60
N PRO A 297 17.21 -14.53 0.82
CA PRO A 297 17.37 -13.16 0.35
C PRO A 297 17.52 -13.10 -1.16
N ILE A 298 16.86 -12.15 -1.79
CA ILE A 298 17.12 -11.77 -3.18
C ILE A 298 18.43 -10.99 -3.21
N ALA A 299 19.36 -11.37 -4.10
CA ALA A 299 20.71 -10.81 -4.21
C ALA A 299 20.97 -10.30 -5.64
N ASP A 300 20.15 -9.34 -6.08
CA ASP A 300 20.19 -8.72 -7.42
C ASP A 300 20.86 -7.33 -7.44
N GLY A 301 21.43 -6.91 -6.29
CA GLY A 301 22.08 -5.62 -6.08
C GLY A 301 23.61 -5.67 -6.07
N GLY A 302 24.22 -4.70 -5.37
CA GLY A 302 25.67 -4.59 -5.21
C GLY A 302 26.25 -5.67 -4.29
N VAL A 303 27.56 -5.88 -4.41
CA VAL A 303 28.36 -6.70 -3.49
C VAL A 303 29.24 -5.78 -2.66
N TYR A 304 29.23 -5.98 -1.35
CA TYR A 304 29.91 -5.12 -0.38
C TYR A 304 30.80 -5.96 0.53
N GLU A 305 31.96 -5.43 0.90
CA GLU A 305 32.88 -6.05 1.85
C GLU A 305 32.75 -5.42 3.25
N LYS A 306 32.83 -6.25 4.29
CA LYS A 306 32.79 -5.78 5.69
C LYS A 306 34.02 -4.94 6.03
N ILE A 307 33.78 -3.77 6.62
CA ILE A 307 34.84 -2.92 7.17
C ILE A 307 35.03 -3.31 8.64
N THR A 308 36.28 -3.64 8.99
CA THR A 308 36.60 -4.13 10.35
C THR A 308 37.39 -3.10 11.15
N ASP A 309 37.91 -2.06 10.51
CA ASP A 309 38.64 -0.97 11.14
C ASP A 309 38.33 0.37 10.44
N VAL A 310 38.19 1.44 11.22
CA VAL A 310 37.83 2.77 10.71
C VAL A 310 38.90 3.34 9.74
N SER A 311 40.16 2.90 9.83
CA SER A 311 41.22 3.33 8.91
C SER A 311 41.01 2.83 7.46
N GLN A 312 40.17 1.84 7.26
CA GLN A 312 39.78 1.32 5.94
C GLN A 312 38.79 2.23 5.21
N LEU A 313 38.13 3.16 5.92
CA LEU A 313 37.14 4.08 5.34
C LEU A 313 37.82 5.28 4.68
N ASN A 314 37.39 5.62 3.49
CA ASN A 314 37.88 6.75 2.71
C ASN A 314 36.74 7.70 2.31
N THR A 315 37.12 8.93 1.97
CA THR A 315 36.19 9.84 1.29
C THR A 315 35.76 9.22 -0.04
N ASP A 316 34.52 9.37 -0.38
CA ASP A 316 33.84 8.84 -1.55
C ASP A 316 33.52 7.33 -1.51
N ASP A 317 33.88 6.62 -0.44
CA ASP A 317 33.38 5.25 -0.26
C ASP A 317 31.84 5.22 -0.29
N VAL A 318 31.31 4.27 -1.04
CA VAL A 318 29.90 3.92 -1.02
C VAL A 318 29.72 2.78 -0.03
N VAL A 319 28.87 3.00 0.95
CA VAL A 319 28.66 2.04 2.05
C VAL A 319 27.18 1.75 2.28
N VAL A 320 26.92 0.62 2.92
CA VAL A 320 25.61 0.25 3.49
C VAL A 320 25.77 -0.08 4.96
N PHE A 321 24.73 0.17 5.75
CA PHE A 321 24.65 -0.23 7.16
C PHE A 321 23.83 -1.50 7.25
N ALA A 322 24.32 -2.48 8.01
CA ALA A 322 23.69 -3.78 8.07
C ALA A 322 23.80 -4.40 9.46
N ASN A 323 22.88 -5.27 9.83
CA ASN A 323 23.04 -6.17 10.96
C ASN A 323 23.14 -7.60 10.43
N GLU A 324 24.35 -8.14 10.47
CA GLU A 324 24.68 -9.48 9.94
C GLU A 324 23.93 -10.59 10.70
N ALA A 325 23.79 -10.46 12.02
CA ALA A 325 23.08 -11.45 12.86
C ALA A 325 21.58 -11.53 12.51
N ALA A 326 20.95 -10.38 12.24
CA ALA A 326 19.59 -10.32 11.77
C ALA A 326 19.45 -10.68 10.28
N GLY A 327 20.53 -10.61 9.50
CA GLY A 327 20.54 -10.87 8.07
C GLY A 327 19.91 -9.73 7.26
N VAL A 328 20.07 -8.47 7.70
CA VAL A 328 19.38 -7.32 7.09
C VAL A 328 20.31 -6.15 6.84
N ALA A 329 19.98 -5.32 5.87
CA ALA A 329 20.62 -4.03 5.61
C ALA A 329 19.59 -2.89 5.61
N THR A 330 20.09 -1.64 5.71
CA THR A 330 19.26 -0.45 5.55
C THR A 330 18.55 -0.43 4.21
N ALA A 331 17.27 -0.10 4.23
CA ALA A 331 16.44 0.08 3.04
C ALA A 331 15.79 1.48 3.03
N ASP A 332 14.53 1.59 2.64
CA ASP A 332 13.84 2.86 2.46
C ASP A 332 13.91 3.79 3.68
N ALA A 333 14.23 5.05 3.44
CA ALA A 333 14.12 6.10 4.44
C ALA A 333 12.65 6.43 4.70
N LYS A 334 12.24 6.36 5.96
CA LYS A 334 10.95 6.84 6.45
C LYS A 334 11.18 8.09 7.31
N LYS A 335 10.13 8.68 7.82
CA LYS A 335 10.16 9.97 8.53
C LYS A 335 11.30 10.10 9.57
N THR A 336 11.56 9.05 10.34
CA THR A 336 12.54 9.09 11.45
C THR A 336 13.43 7.85 11.53
N LEU A 337 13.39 6.98 10.51
CA LEU A 337 14.10 5.70 10.50
C LEU A 337 14.39 5.22 9.07
N PHE A 338 15.23 4.20 8.95
CA PHE A 338 15.32 3.36 7.76
C PHE A 338 14.67 2.01 8.03
N THR A 339 13.84 1.56 7.13
CA THR A 339 13.38 0.17 7.14
C THR A 339 14.56 -0.76 6.87
N ALA A 340 14.38 -2.04 7.12
CA ALA A 340 15.39 -3.04 6.80
C ALA A 340 14.89 -3.97 5.69
N VAL A 341 15.82 -4.56 4.96
CA VAL A 341 15.56 -5.59 3.95
C VAL A 341 16.50 -6.77 4.17
N TYR A 342 16.00 -7.99 3.97
CA TYR A 342 16.85 -9.19 4.04
C TYR A 342 17.90 -9.18 2.93
N THR A 343 19.14 -9.51 3.31
CA THR A 343 20.30 -9.58 2.42
C THR A 343 21.10 -10.84 2.73
N LYS A 344 21.84 -11.35 1.73
CA LYS A 344 22.69 -12.51 1.90
C LYS A 344 24.07 -12.07 2.44
N PHE A 345 24.55 -12.78 3.46
CA PHE A 345 25.90 -12.62 4.01
C PHE A 345 26.68 -13.92 3.81
N GLU A 346 27.88 -13.82 3.25
CA GLU A 346 28.76 -14.96 2.99
C GLU A 346 30.21 -14.49 2.89
N ASP A 347 31.13 -15.16 3.57
CA ASP A 347 32.59 -14.88 3.54
C ASP A 347 32.95 -13.40 3.78
N GLY A 348 32.32 -12.75 4.76
CA GLY A 348 32.54 -11.35 5.10
C GLY A 348 32.01 -10.36 4.06
N LYS A 349 31.21 -10.83 3.14
CA LYS A 349 30.54 -10.00 2.14
C LYS A 349 29.04 -9.95 2.38
N LEU A 350 28.46 -8.83 1.98
CA LEU A 350 27.02 -8.62 1.87
C LEU A 350 26.65 -8.58 0.39
N TYR A 351 25.70 -9.40 -0.01
CA TYR A 351 25.08 -9.41 -1.33
C TYR A 351 23.73 -8.70 -1.21
N GLY A 352 23.68 -7.47 -1.67
CA GLY A 352 22.50 -6.61 -1.57
C GLY A 352 21.45 -6.91 -2.61
N ASN A 353 20.37 -6.15 -2.53
CA ASN A 353 19.32 -6.14 -3.55
C ASN A 353 18.93 -4.71 -3.91
N SER A 354 17.99 -4.54 -4.83
CA SER A 354 17.58 -3.22 -5.34
C SER A 354 16.94 -2.30 -4.29
N MET A 355 16.55 -2.82 -3.12
CA MET A 355 15.98 -2.03 -2.01
C MET A 355 17.04 -1.50 -1.03
N VAL A 356 18.29 -1.98 -1.11
CA VAL A 356 19.34 -1.57 -0.17
C VAL A 356 19.67 -0.08 -0.35
N GLN A 357 19.58 0.68 0.74
CA GLN A 357 19.96 2.09 0.74
C GLN A 357 21.47 2.24 0.87
N GLU A 358 22.08 2.78 -0.16
CA GLU A 358 23.49 3.13 -0.18
C GLU A 358 23.74 4.55 0.35
N PHE A 359 24.89 4.73 1.00
CA PHE A 359 25.39 6.02 1.47
C PHE A 359 26.78 6.28 0.94
N LYS A 360 27.11 7.55 0.74
CA LYS A 360 28.45 8.00 0.37
C LYS A 360 29.10 8.75 1.53
N LEU A 361 30.30 8.37 1.88
CA LEU A 361 31.06 8.99 2.97
C LEU A 361 31.90 10.18 2.47
N THR A 362 31.99 11.23 3.26
CA THR A 362 32.92 12.35 3.03
C THR A 362 33.57 12.71 4.33
N LYS A 363 34.92 12.64 4.39
CA LYS A 363 35.69 13.01 5.58
C LYS A 363 35.95 14.51 5.60
N ASN A 364 35.71 15.13 6.74
CA ASN A 364 35.97 16.54 6.99
C ASN A 364 36.78 16.69 8.29
N THR A 365 38.09 16.81 8.19
CA THR A 365 39.04 16.88 9.31
C THR A 365 38.88 15.71 10.27
N SER A 366 38.12 15.85 11.37
CA SER A 366 37.85 14.80 12.37
C SER A 366 36.50 14.15 12.25
N ASP A 367 35.60 14.74 11.49
CA ASP A 367 34.18 14.31 11.39
C ASP A 367 33.92 13.73 10.00
N TRP A 368 32.78 13.04 9.89
CA TRP A 368 32.27 12.50 8.65
C TRP A 368 30.92 13.16 8.30
N TYR A 369 30.65 13.32 7.02
CA TYR A 369 29.31 13.50 6.46
C TYR A 369 28.88 12.20 5.80
N ILE A 370 27.68 11.78 6.09
CA ILE A 370 27.06 10.60 5.52
C ILE A 370 25.95 11.09 4.59
N ARG A 371 26.11 10.86 3.29
CA ARG A 371 25.18 11.33 2.27
C ARG A 371 24.49 10.15 1.63
N TYR A 372 23.21 10.29 1.30
CA TYR A 372 22.52 9.32 0.47
C TYR A 372 23.21 9.22 -0.90
N ASN A 373 23.44 8.00 -1.38
CA ASN A 373 24.02 7.77 -2.71
C ASN A 373 22.92 7.89 -3.80
N THR A 374 22.30 9.06 -3.85
CA THR A 374 21.21 9.40 -4.78
C THR A 374 21.45 10.80 -5.36
N THR A 375 20.69 11.18 -6.39
CA THR A 375 20.84 12.46 -7.11
C THR A 375 20.52 13.72 -6.30
N GLY A 376 19.97 13.63 -5.10
CA GLY A 376 19.42 14.77 -4.36
C GLY A 376 20.35 15.45 -3.35
N HIS A 377 21.64 15.08 -3.24
CA HIS A 377 22.61 15.63 -2.26
C HIS A 377 22.05 15.76 -0.82
N LYS A 378 21.29 14.78 -0.35
CA LYS A 378 20.78 14.76 1.01
C LYS A 378 21.80 14.12 1.96
N TYR A 379 21.99 14.75 3.12
CA TYR A 379 22.85 14.26 4.20
C TYR A 379 22.02 13.62 5.30
N LEU A 380 22.53 12.54 5.86
CA LEU A 380 21.99 11.94 7.08
C LEU A 380 22.17 12.92 8.24
N CYS A 381 21.19 13.09 9.08
CA CYS A 381 21.25 13.98 10.23
C CYS A 381 20.48 13.43 11.43
N ALA A 382 20.89 13.84 12.63
CA ALA A 382 20.08 13.61 13.83
C ALA A 382 18.93 14.63 13.90
N THR A 383 17.78 14.17 14.41
CA THR A 383 16.60 15.00 14.70
C THR A 383 16.10 14.76 16.12
N SER A 384 15.12 15.50 16.58
CA SER A 384 14.51 15.30 17.92
C SER A 384 13.79 13.94 18.06
N SER A 385 13.44 13.28 16.97
CA SER A 385 12.61 12.06 16.96
C SER A 385 13.27 10.85 16.31
N GLY A 386 14.52 10.98 15.87
CA GLY A 386 15.25 9.90 15.20
C GLY A 386 16.18 10.41 14.11
N VAL A 387 16.48 9.58 13.14
CA VAL A 387 17.28 9.95 11.98
C VAL A 387 16.45 10.72 10.95
N GLY A 388 17.07 11.65 10.27
CA GLY A 388 16.43 12.44 9.22
C GLY A 388 17.38 12.74 8.06
N SER A 389 16.92 13.55 7.12
CA SER A 389 17.74 14.02 5.99
C SER A 389 17.64 15.53 5.79
N THR A 390 18.74 16.13 5.35
CA THR A 390 18.80 17.57 5.04
C THR A 390 19.68 17.81 3.80
N THR A 391 19.39 18.84 3.04
CA THR A 391 20.24 19.31 1.94
C THR A 391 21.31 20.28 2.40
N LYS A 392 21.26 20.73 3.67
CA LYS A 392 22.20 21.72 4.24
C LYS A 392 23.22 21.02 5.15
N ILE A 393 24.47 21.43 5.04
CA ILE A 393 25.50 21.04 5.98
C ILE A 393 25.38 21.96 7.19
N ASP A 394 24.79 21.47 8.26
CA ASP A 394 24.67 22.13 9.56
C ASP A 394 25.26 21.23 10.67
N LYS A 395 25.16 21.67 11.92
CA LYS A 395 25.69 20.93 13.07
C LYS A 395 25.10 19.53 13.28
N ASN A 396 23.95 19.23 12.69
CA ASN A 396 23.25 17.95 12.88
C ASN A 396 23.75 16.85 11.93
N VAL A 397 24.61 17.16 10.97
CA VAL A 397 25.15 16.19 9.99
C VAL A 397 26.57 15.70 10.29
N PHE A 398 27.26 16.33 11.26
CA PHE A 398 28.62 15.94 11.64
C PHE A 398 28.57 14.65 12.46
N ALA A 399 29.20 13.60 11.96
CA ALA A 399 29.24 12.30 12.61
C ALA A 399 30.68 11.84 12.91
N SER A 400 30.88 11.23 14.06
CA SER A 400 32.03 10.36 14.30
C SER A 400 31.68 8.94 13.91
N ILE A 401 32.62 8.21 13.34
CA ILE A 401 32.51 6.78 13.04
C ILE A 401 33.64 6.08 13.77
N ASN A 402 33.30 5.06 14.57
CA ASN A 402 34.23 4.12 15.18
C ASN A 402 33.85 2.69 14.81
N ILE A 403 34.84 1.80 14.70
CA ILE A 403 34.62 0.38 14.42
C ILE A 403 35.50 -0.41 15.38
N GLU A 404 34.87 -1.27 16.18
CA GLU A 404 35.54 -2.12 17.16
C GLU A 404 35.00 -3.56 17.04
N GLY A 405 35.88 -4.52 16.81
CA GLY A 405 35.51 -5.91 16.58
C GLY A 405 34.66 -6.16 15.31
N GLY A 406 34.62 -5.18 14.42
CA GLY A 406 33.79 -5.21 13.22
C GLY A 406 32.42 -4.55 13.39
N ASP A 407 32.03 -4.20 14.60
CA ASP A 407 30.80 -3.45 14.88
C ASP A 407 31.05 -1.94 14.80
N ALA A 408 30.11 -1.24 14.21
CA ALA A 408 30.22 0.19 13.98
C ALA A 408 29.43 0.99 15.02
N THR A 409 29.99 2.14 15.37
CA THR A 409 29.30 3.19 16.11
C THR A 409 29.32 4.46 15.28
N ILE A 410 28.15 5.06 15.04
CA ILE A 410 28.01 6.35 14.38
C ILE A 410 27.29 7.28 15.35
N GLN A 411 27.98 8.38 15.73
CA GLN A 411 27.43 9.39 16.63
C GLN A 411 27.45 10.77 15.96
N PHE A 412 26.32 11.47 15.95
CA PHE A 412 26.23 12.85 15.49
C PHE A 412 26.74 13.80 16.59
N THR A 413 27.97 14.27 16.41
CA THR A 413 28.79 14.86 17.48
C THR A 413 28.44 16.32 17.84
N LYS A 414 27.87 17.08 16.90
CA LYS A 414 27.61 18.52 17.08
C LYS A 414 26.11 18.87 17.18
N THR A 415 25.27 17.87 17.18
CA THR A 415 23.82 18.06 17.34
C THR A 415 23.47 18.43 18.77
N ARG A 416 22.34 19.12 18.93
CA ARG A 416 21.73 19.39 20.25
C ARG A 416 20.76 18.31 20.73
N TYR A 417 20.52 17.31 19.89
CA TYR A 417 19.55 16.26 20.16
C TYR A 417 20.19 15.11 20.93
N ASP A 418 19.48 14.57 21.93
CA ASP A 418 19.90 13.38 22.67
C ASP A 418 19.85 12.11 21.81
N ASN A 419 18.97 12.11 20.78
CA ASN A 419 18.89 11.08 19.77
C ASN A 419 20.01 11.24 18.74
N ASN A 420 21.25 10.93 19.10
CA ASN A 420 22.42 11.20 18.27
C ASN A 420 23.27 9.95 17.95
N ASN A 421 22.93 8.78 18.47
CA ASN A 421 23.61 7.53 18.15
C ASN A 421 22.77 6.72 17.16
N PHE A 422 23.34 6.43 16.00
CA PHE A 422 22.72 5.55 15.02
C PHE A 422 22.86 4.10 15.47
N ALA A 423 21.76 3.36 15.47
CA ALA A 423 21.71 1.99 15.94
C ALA A 423 20.64 1.18 15.21
N PHE A 424 20.72 -0.15 15.32
CA PHE A 424 19.74 -1.07 14.82
C PHE A 424 18.71 -1.44 15.92
N SER A 425 17.47 -1.64 15.54
CA SER A 425 16.40 -2.17 16.42
C SER A 425 16.09 -3.61 16.06
N PRO A 426 16.54 -4.59 16.85
CA PRO A 426 16.29 -6.01 16.55
C PRO A 426 14.80 -6.37 16.57
N THR A 427 14.04 -5.77 17.48
CA THR A 427 12.60 -6.05 17.63
C THR A 427 11.78 -5.45 16.47
N GLY A 428 12.12 -4.21 16.05
CA GLY A 428 11.40 -3.51 15.00
C GLY A 428 11.96 -3.74 13.60
N LEU A 429 13.15 -4.33 13.47
CA LEU A 429 13.88 -4.50 12.20
C LEU A 429 14.00 -3.19 11.43
N PHE A 430 14.56 -2.16 12.07
CA PHE A 430 14.82 -0.86 11.46
C PHE A 430 16.09 -0.20 12.03
N PHE A 431 16.60 0.84 11.38
CA PHE A 431 17.75 1.63 11.82
C PHE A 431 17.32 3.08 12.11
N SER A 432 17.79 3.65 13.20
CA SER A 432 17.49 5.04 13.57
C SER A 432 18.50 5.58 14.58
N THR A 433 18.32 6.84 15.01
CA THR A 433 19.06 7.47 16.12
C THR A 433 18.20 7.61 17.38
N ASN A 434 17.24 6.73 17.61
CA ASN A 434 16.34 6.85 18.77
C ASN A 434 17.05 6.44 20.07
N THR A 435 16.81 7.19 21.16
CA THR A 435 17.31 6.83 22.51
C THR A 435 16.72 5.49 22.96
N GLY A 436 17.58 4.61 23.49
CA GLY A 436 17.18 3.27 23.92
C GLY A 436 17.35 2.17 22.87
N MET A 437 17.70 2.49 21.64
CA MET A 437 18.17 1.51 20.67
C MET A 437 19.63 1.12 20.98
N GLN A 438 19.93 -0.16 21.07
CA GLN A 438 21.23 -0.69 21.47
C GLN A 438 21.72 -1.84 20.57
N GLY A 439 21.07 -2.06 19.44
CA GLY A 439 21.47 -3.11 18.53
C GLY A 439 22.69 -2.70 17.71
N ASP A 440 23.68 -3.59 17.65
CA ASP A 440 24.87 -3.42 16.86
C ASP A 440 24.55 -3.41 15.37
N PHE A 441 25.43 -2.79 14.61
CA PHE A 441 25.39 -2.84 13.15
C PHE A 441 26.81 -2.77 12.59
N GLN A 442 26.97 -3.14 11.34
CA GLN A 442 28.25 -3.16 10.65
C GLN A 442 28.20 -2.25 9.42
N ILE A 443 29.35 -1.80 8.98
CA ILE A 443 29.53 -1.03 7.75
C ILE A 443 30.12 -1.95 6.69
N TYR A 444 29.47 -1.97 5.53
CA TYR A 444 29.95 -2.70 4.36
C TYR A 444 30.21 -1.72 3.22
N ARG A 445 31.37 -1.81 2.57
CA ARG A 445 31.78 -0.96 1.46
C ARG A 445 31.53 -1.65 0.13
N LEU A 446 30.98 -0.93 -0.83
CA LEU A 446 30.73 -1.41 -2.18
C LEU A 446 32.06 -1.81 -2.87
N ILE A 447 32.15 -3.04 -3.34
CA ILE A 447 33.27 -3.57 -4.14
C ILE A 447 32.86 -3.92 -5.57
N GLN A 448 31.57 -4.17 -5.80
CA GLN A 448 31.02 -4.44 -7.11
C GLN A 448 29.60 -3.89 -7.17
N GLY A 449 29.34 -3.01 -8.14
CA GLY A 449 27.96 -2.52 -8.39
C GLY A 449 27.01 -3.64 -8.80
N SER A 450 25.71 -3.38 -8.74
CA SER A 450 24.70 -4.33 -9.16
C SER A 450 24.95 -4.79 -10.60
N ASN A 451 24.95 -6.08 -10.83
CA ASN A 451 24.97 -6.66 -12.19
C ASN A 451 23.59 -6.51 -12.89
N GLY A 452 22.66 -5.84 -12.25
CA GLY A 452 21.34 -5.54 -12.82
C GLY A 452 21.46 -4.56 -13.99
N ILE A 453 20.62 -4.75 -14.97
CA ILE A 453 20.48 -4.02 -16.24
C ILE A 453 20.40 -2.48 -16.09
N SER A 454 20.37 -1.93 -14.88
CA SER A 454 20.36 -0.49 -14.60
C SER A 454 21.65 0.25 -14.93
N ASN A 455 22.77 -0.46 -15.16
CA ASN A 455 24.03 0.09 -15.70
C ASN A 455 24.55 -0.69 -16.92
N ALA A 456 23.71 -1.43 -17.63
CA ALA A 456 23.98 -1.50 -19.04
C ALA A 456 24.06 -0.03 -19.47
N ILE A 457 25.29 0.48 -19.69
CA ILE A 457 25.49 1.43 -20.76
C ILE A 457 24.61 0.86 -21.84
N VAL A 458 23.48 1.49 -22.07
CA VAL A 458 22.77 1.33 -23.31
C VAL A 458 23.86 1.79 -24.29
N ASP A 459 24.68 0.87 -24.79
CA ASP A 459 25.19 1.00 -26.14
C ASP A 459 23.95 1.49 -26.87
N GLU A 460 23.98 2.74 -27.29
CA GLU A 460 22.84 3.36 -27.96
C GLU A 460 22.41 2.30 -28.97
N LYS A 461 21.35 1.55 -28.61
CA LYS A 461 20.73 0.64 -29.60
C LYS A 461 20.52 1.57 -30.77
N PRO A 462 21.09 1.27 -31.94
CA PRO A 462 20.92 2.11 -33.11
C PRO A 462 19.44 2.45 -33.16
N ALA A 463 19.11 3.73 -33.11
CA ALA A 463 17.76 4.24 -32.87
C ALA A 463 16.79 3.37 -33.67
N ASP A 464 15.91 2.65 -33.00
CA ASP A 464 14.93 1.79 -33.69
C ASP A 464 13.95 2.70 -34.43
N ASN A 465 14.30 3.03 -35.66
CA ASN A 465 13.53 3.95 -36.48
C ASN A 465 12.15 3.41 -36.89
N ARG A 466 11.78 2.21 -36.42
CA ARG A 466 10.45 1.65 -36.67
C ARG A 466 9.39 2.47 -35.94
N MET A 467 8.33 2.78 -36.64
CA MET A 467 7.15 3.45 -36.13
C MET A 467 6.01 2.45 -35.96
N PHE A 468 5.24 2.59 -34.90
CA PHE A 468 4.08 1.75 -34.62
C PHE A 468 2.85 2.65 -34.39
N ASN A 469 1.68 2.23 -34.89
CA ASN A 469 0.41 2.88 -34.57
C ASN A 469 -0.06 2.48 -33.15
N LEU A 470 -1.18 3.05 -32.70
CA LEU A 470 -1.73 2.76 -31.36
C LEU A 470 -2.20 1.30 -31.17
N ALA A 471 -2.39 0.55 -32.26
CA ALA A 471 -2.69 -0.89 -32.24
C ALA A 471 -1.44 -1.76 -32.20
N GLY A 472 -0.23 -1.17 -32.11
CA GLY A 472 1.03 -1.90 -32.08
C GLY A 472 1.50 -2.42 -33.44
N GLN A 473 0.85 -2.05 -34.54
CA GLN A 473 1.25 -2.44 -35.89
C GLN A 473 2.35 -1.50 -36.41
N GLN A 474 3.40 -2.06 -36.99
CA GLN A 474 4.45 -1.27 -37.62
C GLN A 474 3.89 -0.52 -38.84
N VAL A 475 4.22 0.77 -38.94
CA VAL A 475 3.74 1.67 -40.03
C VAL A 475 4.91 2.35 -40.72
N GLY A 476 4.70 2.66 -41.97
CA GLY A 476 5.67 3.34 -42.83
C GLY A 476 5.61 4.87 -42.76
N ASP A 477 6.41 5.50 -43.63
CA ASP A 477 6.52 6.97 -43.68
C ASP A 477 5.28 7.66 -44.22
N ASP A 478 4.43 6.99 -44.92
CA ASP A 478 3.17 7.44 -45.48
C ASP A 478 1.98 7.41 -44.49
N TYR A 479 2.17 6.79 -43.32
CA TYR A 479 1.11 6.71 -42.29
C TYR A 479 0.80 8.06 -41.69
N LYS A 480 -0.51 8.40 -41.65
CA LYS A 480 -1.03 9.61 -41.00
C LYS A 480 -1.81 9.26 -39.74
N GLY A 481 -1.45 9.88 -38.65
CA GLY A 481 -2.05 9.60 -37.35
C GLY A 481 -1.05 9.56 -36.21
N ILE A 482 -1.47 9.02 -35.07
CA ILE A 482 -0.59 8.93 -33.90
C ILE A 482 0.33 7.73 -34.08
N VAL A 483 1.63 7.97 -33.94
CA VAL A 483 2.69 6.95 -33.99
C VAL A 483 3.53 6.95 -32.72
N ILE A 484 4.08 5.79 -32.41
CA ILE A 484 5.05 5.57 -31.32
C ILE A 484 6.37 5.18 -31.98
N GLN A 485 7.45 5.91 -31.67
CA GLN A 485 8.82 5.64 -32.11
C GLN A 485 9.78 5.93 -30.97
N ASN A 486 10.68 5.00 -30.67
CA ASN A 486 11.63 5.12 -29.55
C ASN A 486 10.95 5.47 -28.22
N GLY A 487 9.78 4.87 -27.92
CA GLY A 487 9.01 5.12 -26.72
C GLY A 487 8.32 6.49 -26.66
N LYS A 488 8.43 7.33 -27.69
CA LYS A 488 7.78 8.64 -27.76
C LYS A 488 6.58 8.60 -28.69
N LYS A 489 5.50 9.26 -28.27
CA LYS A 489 4.24 9.39 -29.01
C LYS A 489 4.16 10.75 -29.70
N PHE A 490 3.87 10.77 -30.99
CA PHE A 490 3.66 12.01 -31.74
C PHE A 490 2.65 11.85 -32.88
N MET A 491 2.15 12.96 -33.38
CA MET A 491 1.22 12.98 -34.51
C MET A 491 2.01 13.10 -35.81
N LYS A 492 1.85 12.14 -36.70
CA LYS A 492 2.36 12.20 -38.07
C LYS A 492 1.27 12.76 -39.00
N LYS A 493 1.54 13.88 -39.67
CA LYS A 493 0.59 14.63 -40.51
C LYS A 493 0.55 14.13 -41.93
#